data_a211d2093b7511f4d66580fb0e546d24
#
_entry.id   a211d2093b7511f4d66580fb0e546d24
#
_cell.length_a   1.000
_cell.length_b   1.000
_cell.length_c   1.000
_cell.angle_alpha   90.00
_cell.angle_beta   90.00
_cell.angle_gamma   90.00
#
_symmetry.space_group_name_H-M   'P 1'
#
loop_
_entity.id
_entity.type
_entity.pdbx_description
1 polymer ?
#
loop_
_entity_poly.entity_id
_entity_poly.type
_entity_poly.pdbx_seq_one_letter_code
_entity_poly.pdbx_strand_id
1 'polypeptide(L)'
;PLAIPSYVAAYTWLAAFPGLQGFVPAWAVLSLVSLPYVVLPVAAVLSQVDPAFDEVARTLGDGPLRSFRRTTAPLLWPAAAAGGLLTALYTLSDFGAVSLLRFDTFTRVIYTSYRAAFDRTSAAVLSLVLVALALVFVLLERAMRGRHQQWRVGAGAARRAERIPLGPWRWPALLGVVALFGLAVAFPSVMLVRLMLQSQRFEADPQAWLTATANTVQAAGVGALVALLLALPIGVLAARHKDRVTKTVESAAFISHALPGVVVGLSLVYLGLSL
;
A
#
# COMPACT_ATOMS: atom_id res chain seq x y z
N PRO A 1 8.15 -3.06 6.32
CA PRO A 1 8.13 -3.23 4.85
C PRO A 1 7.91 -1.92 4.09
N LEU A 2 7.03 -0.99 4.57
CA LEU A 2 6.73 0.28 3.86
C LEU A 2 7.95 1.16 3.56
N ALA A 3 9.04 1.04 4.33
CA ALA A 3 10.26 1.80 4.10
C ALA A 3 11.11 1.26 2.94
N ILE A 4 10.82 0.04 2.48
CA ILE A 4 11.55 -0.59 1.37
C ILE A 4 10.70 -0.45 0.11
N PRO A 5 11.13 0.33 -0.91
CA PRO A 5 10.43 0.43 -2.18
C PRO A 5 10.30 -0.94 -2.85
N SER A 6 9.18 -1.19 -3.54
CA SER A 6 8.93 -2.45 -4.25
C SER A 6 10.03 -2.81 -5.24
N TYR A 7 10.56 -1.80 -5.93
CA TYR A 7 11.69 -1.95 -6.85
C TYR A 7 12.93 -2.52 -6.14
N VAL A 8 13.29 -1.96 -4.96
CA VAL A 8 14.45 -2.41 -4.18
C VAL A 8 14.24 -3.82 -3.67
N ALA A 9 13.04 -4.14 -3.17
CA ALA A 9 12.70 -5.48 -2.76
C ALA A 9 12.84 -6.46 -3.94
N ALA A 10 12.23 -6.18 -5.08
CA ALA A 10 12.33 -7.03 -6.28
C ALA A 10 13.78 -7.21 -6.76
N TYR A 11 14.57 -6.13 -6.75
CA TYR A 11 15.98 -6.16 -7.11
C TYR A 11 16.78 -7.12 -6.22
N THR A 12 16.60 -7.06 -4.90
CA THR A 12 17.33 -7.91 -3.96
C THR A 12 16.96 -9.40 -4.10
N TRP A 13 15.66 -9.68 -4.32
CA TRP A 13 15.20 -11.04 -4.58
C TRP A 13 15.74 -11.57 -5.91
N LEU A 14 15.72 -10.77 -6.97
CA LEU A 14 16.25 -11.14 -8.27
C LEU A 14 17.78 -11.34 -8.23
N ALA A 15 18.51 -10.51 -7.48
CA ALA A 15 19.95 -10.64 -7.31
C ALA A 15 20.33 -11.91 -6.54
N ALA A 16 19.52 -12.33 -5.56
CA ALA A 16 19.71 -13.58 -4.85
C ALA A 16 19.33 -14.81 -5.71
N PHE A 17 18.30 -14.69 -6.53
CA PHE A 17 17.74 -15.76 -7.34
C PHE A 17 17.49 -15.28 -8.78
N PRO A 18 18.50 -15.30 -9.67
CA PRO A 18 18.40 -14.70 -11.00
C PRO A 18 17.33 -15.28 -11.93
N GLY A 19 16.77 -16.45 -11.58
CA GLY A 19 15.68 -17.10 -12.33
C GLY A 19 14.27 -16.62 -11.95
N LEU A 20 14.12 -15.71 -10.98
CA LEU A 20 12.81 -15.23 -10.54
C LEU A 20 12.18 -14.29 -11.58
N GLN A 21 11.20 -14.81 -12.34
CA GLN A 21 10.47 -14.04 -13.36
C GLN A 21 8.99 -14.43 -13.38
N GLY A 22 8.13 -13.49 -13.81
CA GLY A 22 6.72 -13.73 -14.02
C GLY A 22 5.85 -13.49 -12.79
N PHE A 23 4.66 -14.07 -12.80
CA PHE A 23 3.59 -13.79 -11.84
C PHE A 23 3.95 -14.13 -10.38
N VAL A 24 4.46 -15.35 -10.14
CA VAL A 24 4.65 -15.86 -8.77
C VAL A 24 5.62 -15.00 -7.95
N PRO A 25 6.84 -14.66 -8.43
CA PRO A 25 7.73 -13.78 -7.67
C PRO A 25 7.20 -12.35 -7.59
N ALA A 26 6.53 -11.82 -8.62
CA ALA A 26 5.91 -10.50 -8.57
C ALA A 26 4.81 -10.46 -7.48
N TRP A 27 3.92 -11.45 -7.46
CA TRP A 27 2.90 -11.59 -6.42
C TRP A 27 3.52 -11.69 -5.02
N ALA A 28 4.54 -12.51 -4.83
CA ALA A 28 5.17 -12.70 -3.51
C ALA A 28 5.82 -11.40 -3.00
N VAL A 29 6.62 -10.74 -3.83
CA VAL A 29 7.30 -9.48 -3.45
C VAL A 29 6.29 -8.37 -3.17
N LEU A 30 5.31 -8.16 -4.06
CA LEU A 30 4.28 -7.13 -3.88
C LEU A 30 3.42 -7.41 -2.65
N SER A 31 3.08 -8.66 -2.36
CA SER A 31 2.34 -9.05 -1.15
C SER A 31 3.14 -8.73 0.12
N LEU A 32 4.44 -9.03 0.16
CA LEU A 32 5.30 -8.73 1.31
C LEU A 32 5.42 -7.23 1.58
N VAL A 33 5.59 -6.44 0.52
CA VAL A 33 5.74 -4.97 0.64
C VAL A 33 4.42 -4.32 1.02
N SER A 34 3.29 -4.79 0.47
CA SER A 34 1.96 -4.20 0.69
C SER A 34 1.22 -4.71 1.93
N LEU A 35 1.74 -5.73 2.60
CA LEU A 35 1.16 -6.30 3.82
C LEU A 35 0.71 -5.25 4.86
N PRO A 36 1.47 -4.18 5.15
CA PRO A 36 1.08 -3.17 6.12
C PRO A 36 -0.20 -2.42 5.76
N TYR A 37 -0.54 -2.29 4.48
CA TYR A 37 -1.81 -1.64 4.07
C TYR A 37 -3.04 -2.37 4.58
N VAL A 38 -2.94 -3.67 4.81
CA VAL A 38 -4.02 -4.46 5.44
C VAL A 38 -3.85 -4.54 6.94
N VAL A 39 -2.64 -4.83 7.41
CA VAL A 39 -2.38 -5.08 8.84
C VAL A 39 -2.64 -3.85 9.69
N LEU A 40 -2.23 -2.65 9.25
CA LEU A 40 -2.38 -1.43 10.05
C LEU A 40 -3.85 -1.03 10.28
N PRO A 41 -4.72 -0.97 9.25
CA PRO A 41 -6.14 -0.69 9.47
C PRO A 41 -6.84 -1.75 10.32
N VAL A 42 -6.53 -3.04 10.09
CA VAL A 42 -7.10 -4.14 10.88
C VAL A 42 -6.66 -4.05 12.34
N ALA A 43 -5.38 -3.79 12.61
CA ALA A 43 -4.86 -3.62 13.96
C ALA A 43 -5.48 -2.40 14.67
N ALA A 44 -5.65 -1.29 13.94
CA ALA A 44 -6.30 -0.09 14.47
C ALA A 44 -7.75 -0.35 14.88
N VAL A 45 -8.53 -1.04 14.07
CA VAL A 45 -9.92 -1.42 14.41
C VAL A 45 -9.94 -2.43 15.53
N LEU A 46 -9.10 -3.46 15.49
CA LEU A 46 -9.02 -4.49 16.54
C LEU A 46 -8.73 -3.89 17.91
N SER A 47 -7.88 -2.87 17.98
CA SER A 47 -7.56 -2.17 19.23
C SER A 47 -8.73 -1.38 19.82
N GLN A 48 -9.78 -1.14 19.04
CA GLN A 48 -10.97 -0.39 19.43
C GLN A 48 -12.21 -1.28 19.68
N VAL A 49 -12.12 -2.58 19.40
CA VAL A 49 -13.21 -3.53 19.65
C VAL A 49 -13.43 -3.67 21.16
N ASP A 50 -14.69 -3.50 21.59
CA ASP A 50 -15.04 -3.68 22.99
C ASP A 50 -14.97 -5.16 23.39
N PRO A 51 -14.20 -5.54 24.44
CA PRO A 51 -14.11 -6.90 24.93
C PRO A 51 -15.46 -7.49 25.35
N ALA A 52 -16.42 -6.65 25.73
CA ALA A 52 -17.75 -7.09 26.14
C ALA A 52 -18.46 -7.95 25.08
N PHE A 53 -18.20 -7.75 23.79
CA PHE A 53 -18.78 -8.57 22.73
C PHE A 53 -18.32 -10.03 22.82
N ASP A 54 -17.03 -10.26 23.13
CA ASP A 54 -16.47 -11.60 23.29
C ASP A 54 -16.95 -12.25 24.62
N GLU A 55 -17.03 -11.47 25.70
CA GLU A 55 -17.54 -11.91 26.99
C GLU A 55 -19.01 -12.39 26.89
N VAL A 56 -19.87 -11.60 26.23
CA VAL A 56 -21.28 -11.97 26.00
C VAL A 56 -21.40 -13.23 25.12
N ALA A 57 -20.63 -13.34 24.04
CA ALA A 57 -20.66 -14.54 23.22
C ALA A 57 -20.25 -15.80 23.99
N ARG A 58 -19.26 -15.69 24.85
CA ARG A 58 -18.80 -16.79 25.72
C ARG A 58 -19.83 -17.18 26.78
N THR A 59 -20.51 -16.21 27.40
CA THR A 59 -21.60 -16.51 28.34
C THR A 59 -22.78 -17.22 27.68
N LEU A 60 -22.97 -17.00 26.37
CA LEU A 60 -23.95 -17.74 25.55
C LEU A 60 -23.46 -19.12 25.08
N GLY A 61 -22.27 -19.56 25.51
CA GLY A 61 -21.71 -20.87 25.20
C GLY A 61 -20.89 -20.96 23.91
N ASP A 62 -20.60 -19.84 23.28
CA ASP A 62 -19.73 -19.85 22.08
C ASP A 62 -18.26 -20.10 22.49
N GLY A 63 -17.61 -21.06 21.84
CA GLY A 63 -16.18 -21.28 21.98
C GLY A 63 -15.36 -20.15 21.34
N PRO A 64 -14.05 -20.03 21.66
CA PRO A 64 -13.23 -18.87 21.28
C PRO A 64 -13.17 -18.62 19.77
N LEU A 65 -13.08 -19.65 18.95
CA LEU A 65 -13.06 -19.51 17.48
C LEU A 65 -14.43 -19.11 16.93
N ARG A 66 -15.52 -19.62 17.53
CA ARG A 66 -16.88 -19.29 17.12
C ARG A 66 -17.23 -17.85 17.50
N SER A 67 -16.85 -17.43 18.72
CA SER A 67 -16.96 -16.04 19.17
C SER A 67 -16.22 -15.11 18.23
N PHE A 68 -14.93 -15.36 17.94
CA PHE A 68 -14.16 -14.56 17.00
C PHE A 68 -14.84 -14.43 15.64
N ARG A 69 -15.28 -15.53 15.03
CA ARG A 69 -15.91 -15.51 13.69
C ARG A 69 -17.25 -14.79 13.68
N ARG A 70 -17.99 -14.78 14.79
CA ARG A 70 -19.36 -14.27 14.88
C ARG A 70 -19.42 -12.82 15.34
N THR A 71 -18.49 -12.41 16.20
CA THR A 71 -18.45 -11.06 16.78
C THR A 71 -17.32 -10.21 16.21
N THR A 72 -16.06 -10.66 16.29
CA THR A 72 -14.89 -9.85 15.97
C THR A 72 -14.61 -9.79 14.45
N ALA A 73 -14.65 -10.93 13.76
CA ALA A 73 -14.31 -10.98 12.32
C ALA A 73 -15.22 -10.09 11.46
N PRO A 74 -16.56 -10.02 11.67
CA PRO A 74 -17.41 -9.09 10.91
C PRO A 74 -17.06 -7.62 11.13
N LEU A 75 -16.55 -7.26 12.32
CA LEU A 75 -16.11 -5.91 12.65
C LEU A 75 -14.78 -5.56 11.95
N LEU A 76 -13.91 -6.55 11.77
CA LEU A 76 -12.61 -6.38 11.10
C LEU A 76 -12.71 -6.39 9.57
N TRP A 77 -13.73 -7.07 9.02
CA TRP A 77 -13.88 -7.26 7.58
C TRP A 77 -13.82 -5.95 6.77
N PRO A 78 -14.53 -4.87 7.15
CA PRO A 78 -14.45 -3.60 6.42
C PRO A 78 -13.06 -2.99 6.38
N ALA A 79 -12.32 -3.08 7.50
CA ALA A 79 -10.94 -2.60 7.57
C ALA A 79 -10.00 -3.46 6.71
N ALA A 80 -10.17 -4.78 6.76
CA ALA A 80 -9.42 -5.71 5.93
C ALA A 80 -9.70 -5.49 4.43
N ALA A 81 -10.97 -5.29 4.07
CA ALA A 81 -11.37 -5.03 2.70
C ALA A 81 -10.85 -3.67 2.19
N ALA A 82 -10.92 -2.61 3.00
CA ALA A 82 -10.34 -1.32 2.66
C ALA A 82 -8.81 -1.41 2.48
N GLY A 83 -8.12 -2.11 3.39
CA GLY A 83 -6.69 -2.40 3.24
C GLY A 83 -6.36 -3.22 2.00
N GLY A 84 -7.20 -4.21 1.69
CA GLY A 84 -7.07 -5.02 0.47
C GLY A 84 -7.24 -4.20 -0.81
N LEU A 85 -8.20 -3.27 -0.83
CA LEU A 85 -8.38 -2.35 -1.96
C LEU A 85 -7.22 -1.36 -2.11
N LEU A 86 -6.67 -0.86 -0.99
CA LEU A 86 -5.44 -0.05 -1.02
C LEU A 86 -4.25 -0.86 -1.58
N THR A 87 -4.12 -2.12 -1.16
CA THR A 87 -3.11 -3.04 -1.72
C THR A 87 -3.32 -3.25 -3.22
N ALA A 88 -4.57 -3.43 -3.66
CA ALA A 88 -4.90 -3.58 -5.09
C ALA A 88 -4.54 -2.31 -5.89
N LEU A 89 -4.84 -1.12 -5.37
CA LEU A 89 -4.44 0.15 -6.01
C LEU A 89 -2.92 0.31 -6.06
N TYR A 90 -2.23 -0.03 -4.97
CA TYR A 90 -0.77 0.00 -4.92
C TYR A 90 -0.16 -0.93 -5.96
N THR A 91 -0.60 -2.19 -6.02
CA THR A 91 -0.08 -3.18 -6.97
C THR A 91 -0.45 -2.85 -8.42
N LEU A 92 -1.63 -2.27 -8.66
CA LEU A 92 -2.06 -1.81 -9.97
C LEU A 92 -1.19 -0.67 -10.50
N SER A 93 -0.68 0.17 -9.60
CA SER A 93 0.18 1.31 -9.92
C SER A 93 1.67 0.97 -9.93
N ASP A 94 2.05 -0.22 -9.44
CA ASP A 94 3.45 -0.61 -9.36
C ASP A 94 4.03 -0.84 -10.76
N PHE A 95 5.19 -0.23 -10.99
CA PHE A 95 5.98 -0.41 -12.21
C PHE A 95 7.32 -1.05 -11.89
N GLY A 96 7.89 -0.71 -10.73
CA GLY A 96 9.26 -1.06 -10.39
C GLY A 96 9.49 -2.55 -10.23
N ALA A 97 8.73 -3.20 -9.36
CA ALA A 97 8.87 -4.64 -9.11
C ALA A 97 8.49 -5.47 -10.35
N VAL A 98 7.37 -5.14 -10.99
CA VAL A 98 6.88 -5.91 -12.15
C VAL A 98 7.81 -5.81 -13.36
N SER A 99 8.48 -4.66 -13.54
CA SER A 99 9.46 -4.47 -14.62
C SER A 99 10.70 -5.35 -14.41
N LEU A 100 11.25 -5.36 -13.20
CA LEU A 100 12.41 -6.20 -12.87
C LEU A 100 12.10 -7.70 -12.97
N LEU A 101 10.94 -8.09 -12.47
CA LEU A 101 10.52 -9.49 -12.46
C LEU A 101 9.89 -9.93 -13.80
N ARG A 102 9.93 -9.09 -14.82
CA ARG A 102 9.46 -9.34 -16.19
C ARG A 102 8.04 -9.87 -16.24
N PHE A 103 7.16 -9.33 -15.39
CA PHE A 103 5.75 -9.66 -15.40
C PHE A 103 4.96 -8.57 -16.11
N ASP A 104 4.25 -8.92 -17.19
CA ASP A 104 3.50 -8.00 -18.03
C ASP A 104 2.21 -7.55 -17.34
N THR A 105 2.28 -6.41 -16.65
CA THR A 105 1.16 -5.65 -16.13
C THR A 105 0.87 -4.46 -17.03
N PHE A 106 -0.27 -3.80 -16.84
CA PHE A 106 -0.62 -2.57 -17.58
C PHE A 106 0.49 -1.52 -17.52
N THR A 107 1.06 -1.27 -16.34
CA THR A 107 2.12 -0.28 -16.15
C THR A 107 3.37 -0.60 -16.98
N ARG A 108 3.76 -1.86 -17.02
CA ARG A 108 4.92 -2.29 -17.81
C ARG A 108 4.62 -2.24 -19.32
N VAL A 109 3.45 -2.70 -19.74
CA VAL A 109 3.06 -2.69 -21.16
C VAL A 109 2.89 -1.25 -21.67
N ILE A 110 2.29 -0.35 -20.91
CA ILE A 110 2.20 1.08 -21.24
C ILE A 110 3.60 1.68 -21.46
N TYR A 111 4.51 1.42 -20.52
CA TYR A 111 5.88 1.93 -20.62
C TYR A 111 6.62 1.38 -21.84
N THR A 112 6.53 0.09 -22.10
CA THR A 112 7.19 -0.55 -23.26
C THR A 112 6.60 -0.06 -24.58
N SER A 113 5.27 0.08 -24.67
CA SER A 113 4.61 0.64 -25.87
C SER A 113 5.07 2.07 -26.14
N TYR A 114 5.17 2.89 -25.10
CA TYR A 114 5.60 4.28 -25.25
C TYR A 114 7.08 4.40 -25.60
N ARG A 115 7.97 3.67 -24.92
CA ARG A 115 9.43 3.83 -25.02
C ARG A 115 10.08 2.97 -26.08
N ALA A 116 9.65 1.72 -26.26
CA ALA A 116 10.28 0.77 -27.14
C ALA A 116 9.58 0.66 -28.49
N ALA A 117 8.26 0.66 -28.53
CA ALA A 117 7.50 0.56 -29.76
C ALA A 117 7.17 1.93 -30.39
N PHE A 118 7.42 3.03 -29.69
CA PHE A 118 7.04 4.40 -30.08
C PHE A 118 5.55 4.55 -30.45
N ASP A 119 4.73 3.60 -29.98
CA ASP A 119 3.28 3.58 -30.20
C ASP A 119 2.56 4.32 -29.08
N ARG A 120 2.44 5.64 -29.26
CA ARG A 120 1.79 6.53 -28.30
C ARG A 120 0.29 6.27 -28.21
N THR A 121 -0.33 5.84 -29.29
CA THR A 121 -1.78 5.59 -29.34
C THR A 121 -2.15 4.39 -28.49
N SER A 122 -1.47 3.27 -28.66
CA SER A 122 -1.68 2.08 -27.82
C SER A 122 -1.39 2.38 -26.34
N ALA A 123 -0.29 3.11 -26.04
CA ALA A 123 0.02 3.52 -24.68
C ALA A 123 -1.10 4.38 -24.05
N ALA A 124 -1.68 5.31 -24.81
CA ALA A 124 -2.79 6.16 -24.35
C ALA A 124 -4.05 5.34 -24.08
N VAL A 125 -4.44 4.43 -24.99
CA VAL A 125 -5.61 3.55 -24.80
C VAL A 125 -5.45 2.67 -23.57
N LEU A 126 -4.29 2.01 -23.40
CA LEU A 126 -4.00 1.17 -22.24
C LEU A 126 -4.00 2.00 -20.95
N SER A 127 -3.51 3.24 -20.99
CA SER A 127 -3.55 4.16 -19.85
C SER A 127 -4.99 4.51 -19.45
N LEU A 128 -5.89 4.74 -20.40
CA LEU A 128 -7.30 4.98 -20.13
C LEU A 128 -7.98 3.77 -19.47
N VAL A 129 -7.68 2.57 -19.97
CA VAL A 129 -8.20 1.31 -19.36
C VAL A 129 -7.68 1.16 -17.93
N LEU A 130 -6.39 1.42 -17.69
CA LEU A 130 -5.80 1.36 -16.36
C LEU A 130 -6.43 2.38 -15.41
N VAL A 131 -6.65 3.61 -15.85
CA VAL A 131 -7.33 4.65 -15.08
C VAL A 131 -8.76 4.26 -14.77
N ALA A 132 -9.51 3.73 -15.74
CA ALA A 132 -10.87 3.25 -15.52
C ALA A 132 -10.92 2.13 -14.48
N LEU A 133 -9.98 1.18 -14.54
CA LEU A 133 -9.85 0.11 -13.56
C LEU A 133 -9.51 0.65 -12.17
N ALA A 134 -8.58 1.59 -12.06
CA ALA A 134 -8.22 2.24 -10.80
C ALA A 134 -9.42 2.99 -10.19
N LEU A 135 -10.21 3.69 -11.01
CA LEU A 135 -11.44 4.36 -10.57
C LEU A 135 -12.46 3.36 -10.02
N VAL A 136 -12.63 2.20 -10.63
CA VAL A 136 -13.50 1.13 -10.10
C VAL A 136 -13.06 0.71 -8.70
N PHE A 137 -11.75 0.50 -8.48
CA PHE A 137 -11.24 0.16 -7.14
C PHE A 137 -11.47 1.27 -6.11
N VAL A 138 -11.27 2.54 -6.48
CA VAL A 138 -11.54 3.69 -5.60
C VAL A 138 -13.01 3.80 -5.24
N LEU A 139 -13.90 3.64 -6.22
CA LEU A 139 -15.35 3.68 -5.98
C LEU A 139 -15.79 2.53 -5.08
N LEU A 140 -15.24 1.34 -5.28
CA LEU A 140 -15.51 0.17 -4.44
C LEU A 140 -15.00 0.38 -3.00
N GLU A 141 -13.79 0.90 -2.84
CA GLU A 141 -13.21 1.24 -1.54
C GLU A 141 -14.09 2.25 -0.79
N ARG A 142 -14.52 3.30 -1.48
CA ARG A 142 -15.42 4.31 -0.92
C ARG A 142 -16.78 3.74 -0.53
N ALA A 143 -17.36 2.86 -1.35
CA ALA A 143 -18.63 2.21 -1.04
C ALA A 143 -18.52 1.32 0.22
N MET A 144 -17.37 0.71 0.44
CA MET A 144 -17.11 -0.12 1.61
C MET A 144 -16.88 0.70 2.87
N ARG A 145 -16.16 1.83 2.79
CA ARG A 145 -15.96 2.74 3.94
C ARG A 145 -17.28 3.37 4.42
N GLY A 146 -18.14 3.77 3.50
CA GLY A 146 -19.37 4.52 3.82
C GLY A 146 -20.39 3.76 4.67
N ARG A 147 -20.31 2.43 4.72
CA ARG A 147 -21.28 1.58 5.44
C ARG A 147 -20.97 1.38 6.93
N HIS A 148 -19.83 1.80 7.47
CA HIS A 148 -19.34 1.35 8.78
C HIS A 148 -18.93 2.45 9.75
N GLN A 149 -19.41 3.70 9.61
CA GLN A 149 -19.14 4.78 10.58
C GLN A 149 -19.93 4.69 11.90
N GLN A 150 -20.65 3.60 12.20
CA GLN A 150 -21.59 3.52 13.35
C GLN A 150 -21.12 2.63 14.51
N TRP A 151 -19.82 2.55 14.81
CA TRP A 151 -19.35 1.58 15.81
C TRP A 151 -19.05 2.15 17.20
N ARG A 152 -19.54 3.36 17.53
CA ARG A 152 -19.53 3.84 18.90
C ARG A 152 -20.94 3.83 19.48
N VAL A 153 -21.33 2.71 20.03
CA VAL A 153 -22.47 2.60 20.93
C VAL A 153 -21.93 2.66 22.36
N GLY A 154 -21.81 3.88 22.91
CA GLY A 154 -21.47 4.06 24.32
C GLY A 154 -20.55 5.27 24.56
N ALA A 155 -21.01 6.18 25.42
CA ALA A 155 -20.25 7.34 25.92
C ALA A 155 -19.26 6.97 27.06
N GLY A 156 -18.89 5.70 27.18
CA GLY A 156 -17.95 5.22 28.20
C GLY A 156 -16.49 5.26 27.73
N ALA A 157 -15.55 5.41 28.69
CA ALA A 157 -14.13 5.26 28.44
C ALA A 157 -13.86 3.87 27.85
N ALA A 158 -13.16 3.81 26.70
CA ALA A 158 -12.82 2.58 26.04
C ALA A 158 -12.06 1.65 27.02
N ARG A 159 -12.68 0.56 27.44
CA ARG A 159 -12.03 -0.46 28.24
C ARG A 159 -10.94 -1.08 27.35
N ARG A 160 -9.69 -1.01 27.77
CA ARG A 160 -8.60 -1.66 27.02
C ARG A 160 -8.86 -3.15 26.93
N ALA A 161 -8.79 -3.68 25.72
CA ALA A 161 -8.89 -5.11 25.50
C ALA A 161 -7.82 -5.83 26.34
N GLU A 162 -8.26 -6.78 27.17
CA GLU A 162 -7.33 -7.64 27.90
C GLU A 162 -6.54 -8.50 26.91
N ARG A 163 -5.24 -8.60 27.16
CA ARG A 163 -4.37 -9.44 26.35
C ARG A 163 -4.70 -10.91 26.58
N ILE A 164 -5.24 -11.56 25.58
CA ILE A 164 -5.52 -12.98 25.62
C ILE A 164 -4.20 -13.76 25.51
N PRO A 165 -3.86 -14.62 26.49
CA PRO A 165 -2.67 -15.43 26.42
C PRO A 165 -2.80 -16.46 25.29
N LEU A 166 -1.89 -16.43 24.33
CA LEU A 166 -1.87 -17.35 23.17
C LEU A 166 -1.49 -18.80 23.54
N GLY A 167 -1.08 -19.03 24.79
CA GLY A 167 -0.64 -20.38 25.23
C GLY A 167 0.45 -20.95 24.32
N PRO A 168 0.35 -22.24 23.89
CA PRO A 168 1.35 -22.85 23.00
C PRO A 168 1.40 -22.23 21.60
N TRP A 169 0.32 -21.57 21.13
CA TRP A 169 0.26 -20.90 19.84
C TRP A 169 1.15 -19.66 19.73
N ARG A 170 1.70 -19.19 20.87
CA ARG A 170 2.63 -18.04 20.87
C ARG A 170 3.86 -18.28 19.99
N TRP A 171 4.39 -19.50 19.97
CA TRP A 171 5.59 -19.83 19.22
C TRP A 171 5.37 -19.86 17.71
N PRO A 172 4.34 -20.57 17.17
CA PRO A 172 4.02 -20.49 15.74
C PRO A 172 3.66 -19.07 15.30
N ALA A 173 2.91 -18.32 16.11
CA ALA A 173 2.58 -16.93 15.79
C ALA A 173 3.82 -16.02 15.72
N LEU A 174 4.72 -16.14 16.71
CA LEU A 174 5.99 -15.40 16.71
C LEU A 174 6.85 -15.77 15.53
N LEU A 175 6.98 -17.07 15.22
CA LEU A 175 7.73 -17.55 14.07
C LEU A 175 7.16 -16.99 12.76
N GLY A 176 5.83 -16.96 12.62
CA GLY A 176 5.17 -16.35 11.45
C GLY A 176 5.50 -14.85 11.30
N VAL A 177 5.43 -14.09 12.40
CA VAL A 177 5.77 -12.66 12.38
C VAL A 177 7.25 -12.44 12.08
N VAL A 178 8.15 -13.22 12.71
CA VAL A 178 9.60 -13.13 12.46
C VAL A 178 9.93 -13.53 11.03
N ALA A 179 9.30 -14.56 10.49
CA ALA A 179 9.49 -14.97 9.10
C ALA A 179 9.02 -13.88 8.12
N LEU A 180 7.83 -13.31 8.33
CA LEU A 180 7.33 -12.20 7.51
C LEU A 180 8.25 -10.97 7.58
N PHE A 181 8.71 -10.60 8.77
CA PHE A 181 9.67 -9.52 8.92
C PHE A 181 11.02 -9.86 8.26
N GLY A 182 11.48 -11.10 8.44
CA GLY A 182 12.69 -11.63 7.82
C GLY A 182 12.67 -11.52 6.31
N LEU A 183 11.60 -11.99 5.67
CA LEU A 183 11.43 -11.97 4.22
C LEU A 183 11.17 -10.56 3.67
N ALA A 184 10.41 -9.74 4.37
CA ALA A 184 9.98 -8.43 3.87
C ALA A 184 11.00 -7.32 4.14
N VAL A 185 11.82 -7.42 5.19
CA VAL A 185 12.74 -6.36 5.62
C VAL A 185 14.18 -6.86 5.76
N ALA A 186 14.39 -7.88 6.59
CA ALA A 186 15.75 -8.31 6.89
C ALA A 186 16.49 -8.86 5.67
N PHE A 187 15.82 -9.70 4.89
CA PHE A 187 16.43 -10.27 3.67
C PHE A 187 16.81 -9.21 2.64
N PRO A 188 15.94 -8.28 2.21
CA PRO A 188 16.32 -7.20 1.31
C PRO A 188 17.46 -6.35 1.85
N SER A 189 17.42 -5.98 3.14
CA SER A 189 18.47 -5.16 3.76
C SER A 189 19.82 -5.87 3.79
N VAL A 190 19.85 -7.12 4.21
CA VAL A 190 21.08 -7.94 4.23
C VAL A 190 21.64 -8.13 2.82
N MET A 191 20.75 -8.39 1.86
CA MET A 191 21.17 -8.57 0.47
C MET A 191 21.75 -7.31 -0.14
N LEU A 192 21.18 -6.13 0.16
CA LEU A 192 21.78 -4.84 -0.26
C LEU A 192 23.19 -4.65 0.33
N VAL A 193 23.33 -4.89 1.62
CA VAL A 193 24.66 -4.79 2.27
C VAL A 193 25.65 -5.77 1.63
N ARG A 194 25.23 -7.01 1.39
CA ARG A 194 26.06 -8.01 0.72
C ARG A 194 26.49 -7.57 -0.68
N LEU A 195 25.56 -7.06 -1.48
CA LEU A 195 25.85 -6.55 -2.83
C LEU A 195 26.82 -5.38 -2.78
N MET A 196 26.65 -4.47 -1.80
CA MET A 196 27.55 -3.35 -1.58
C MET A 196 28.97 -3.84 -1.25
N LEU A 197 29.12 -4.82 -0.35
CA LEU A 197 30.41 -5.36 0.06
C LEU A 197 31.10 -6.18 -1.07
N GLN A 198 30.32 -6.79 -1.97
CA GLN A 198 30.85 -7.57 -3.09
C GLN A 198 31.19 -6.72 -4.32
N SER A 199 30.77 -5.47 -4.35
CA SER A 199 31.04 -4.58 -5.47
C SER A 199 32.48 -4.15 -5.47
N GLN A 200 33.29 -4.75 -6.34
CA GLN A 200 34.70 -4.35 -6.57
C GLN A 200 34.83 -2.95 -7.21
N ARG A 201 33.73 -2.41 -7.74
CA ARG A 201 33.64 -1.07 -8.36
C ARG A 201 32.97 -0.05 -7.45
N PHE A 202 32.93 -0.34 -6.15
CA PHE A 202 32.36 0.57 -5.20
C PHE A 202 33.36 1.72 -4.97
N GLU A 203 33.48 2.60 -5.95
CA GLU A 203 34.06 3.91 -5.75
C GLU A 203 33.05 4.70 -4.93
N ALA A 204 33.30 4.74 -3.62
CA ALA A 204 32.54 5.60 -2.74
C ALA A 204 32.84 7.04 -3.15
N ASP A 205 31.95 7.65 -3.92
CA ASP A 205 31.93 9.10 -4.07
C ASP A 205 30.92 9.66 -3.05
N PRO A 206 31.39 10.05 -1.84
CA PRO A 206 30.52 10.57 -0.80
C PRO A 206 29.80 11.83 -1.24
N GLN A 207 30.40 12.59 -2.17
CA GLN A 207 29.83 13.83 -2.62
C GLN A 207 28.65 13.58 -3.57
N ALA A 208 28.76 12.61 -4.49
CA ALA A 208 27.64 12.18 -5.34
C ALA A 208 26.46 11.65 -4.51
N TRP A 209 26.74 10.88 -3.45
CA TRP A 209 25.69 10.38 -2.55
C TRP A 209 25.01 11.46 -1.74
N LEU A 210 25.79 12.38 -1.18
CA LEU A 210 25.25 13.53 -0.45
C LEU A 210 24.38 14.38 -1.37
N THR A 211 24.84 14.63 -2.58
CA THR A 211 24.08 15.39 -3.60
C THR A 211 22.78 14.67 -3.98
N ALA A 212 22.84 13.36 -4.27
CA ALA A 212 21.66 12.58 -4.59
C ALA A 212 20.66 12.53 -3.42
N THR A 213 21.16 12.37 -2.20
CA THR A 213 20.35 12.40 -0.98
C THR A 213 19.70 13.77 -0.79
N ALA A 214 20.48 14.85 -0.90
CA ALA A 214 19.96 16.22 -0.78
C ALA A 214 18.89 16.51 -1.82
N ASN A 215 19.12 16.14 -3.08
CA ASN A 215 18.14 16.31 -4.16
C ASN A 215 16.85 15.50 -3.89
N THR A 216 16.99 14.28 -3.38
CA THR A 216 15.84 13.44 -3.04
C THR A 216 15.03 14.04 -1.89
N VAL A 217 15.70 14.47 -0.81
CA VAL A 217 15.05 15.10 0.35
C VAL A 217 14.41 16.42 -0.05
N GLN A 218 15.08 17.22 -0.87
CA GLN A 218 14.53 18.48 -1.38
C GLN A 218 13.28 18.23 -2.22
N ALA A 219 13.33 17.33 -3.19
CA ALA A 219 12.19 16.99 -4.04
C ALA A 219 11.01 16.44 -3.22
N ALA A 220 11.28 15.52 -2.29
CA ALA A 220 10.26 14.96 -1.40
C ALA A 220 9.70 16.02 -0.46
N GLY A 221 10.54 16.87 0.13
CA GLY A 221 10.12 17.94 1.05
C GLY A 221 9.26 19.00 0.37
N VAL A 222 9.69 19.49 -0.79
CA VAL A 222 8.91 20.45 -1.58
C VAL A 222 7.59 19.83 -2.03
N GLY A 223 7.63 18.59 -2.55
CA GLY A 223 6.42 17.87 -2.96
C GLY A 223 5.43 17.67 -1.80
N ALA A 224 5.93 17.26 -0.63
CA ALA A 224 5.10 17.09 0.56
C ALA A 224 4.51 18.41 1.04
N LEU A 225 5.28 19.50 1.02
CA LEU A 225 4.80 20.84 1.41
C LEU A 225 3.69 21.32 0.47
N VAL A 226 3.89 21.21 -0.84
CA VAL A 226 2.88 21.59 -1.83
C VAL A 226 1.62 20.74 -1.67
N ALA A 227 1.77 19.42 -1.53
CA ALA A 227 0.64 18.52 -1.30
C ALA A 227 -0.12 18.88 -0.02
N LEU A 228 0.57 19.20 1.08
CA LEU A 228 -0.03 19.63 2.33
C LEU A 228 -0.81 20.94 2.16
N LEU A 229 -0.21 21.94 1.52
CA LEU A 229 -0.85 23.24 1.27
C LEU A 229 -2.13 23.12 0.42
N LEU A 230 -2.12 22.21 -0.57
CA LEU A 230 -3.29 21.94 -1.41
C LEU A 230 -4.35 21.08 -0.67
N ALA A 231 -3.92 20.13 0.16
CA ALA A 231 -4.83 19.26 0.90
C ALA A 231 -5.50 19.95 2.09
N LEU A 232 -4.83 20.89 2.76
CA LEU A 232 -5.35 21.60 3.93
C LEU A 232 -6.71 22.27 3.69
N PRO A 233 -6.92 23.12 2.66
CA PRO A 233 -8.22 23.75 2.42
C PRO A 233 -9.30 22.71 2.11
N ILE A 234 -8.98 21.64 1.39
CA ILE A 234 -9.91 20.56 1.08
C ILE A 234 -10.31 19.82 2.37
N GLY A 235 -9.33 19.50 3.22
CA GLY A 235 -9.57 18.81 4.49
C GLY A 235 -10.40 19.66 5.46
N VAL A 236 -10.12 20.97 5.57
CA VAL A 236 -10.91 21.90 6.39
C VAL A 236 -12.34 22.03 5.87
N LEU A 237 -12.50 22.13 4.55
CA LEU A 237 -13.81 22.19 3.92
C LEU A 237 -14.61 20.90 4.19
N ALA A 238 -14.00 19.74 4.01
CA ALA A 238 -14.63 18.44 4.25
C ALA A 238 -15.00 18.22 5.72
N ALA A 239 -14.21 18.75 6.65
CA ALA A 239 -14.51 18.65 8.09
C ALA A 239 -15.66 19.56 8.54
N ARG A 240 -15.79 20.75 7.92
CA ARG A 240 -16.75 21.76 8.34
C ARG A 240 -18.08 21.73 7.58
N HIS A 241 -18.09 21.29 6.34
CA HIS A 241 -19.25 21.31 5.46
C HIS A 241 -19.53 19.91 4.90
N LYS A 242 -20.80 19.50 4.98
CA LYS A 242 -21.24 18.17 4.49
C LYS A 242 -22.15 18.28 3.26
N ASP A 243 -21.98 19.32 2.47
CA ASP A 243 -22.76 19.57 1.26
C ASP A 243 -22.26 18.71 0.06
N ARG A 244 -23.00 18.81 -1.06
CA ARG A 244 -22.68 18.06 -2.28
C ARG A 244 -21.36 18.53 -2.92
N VAL A 245 -21.07 19.83 -2.84
CA VAL A 245 -19.86 20.43 -3.42
C VAL A 245 -18.64 19.89 -2.70
N THR A 246 -18.64 19.92 -1.37
CA THR A 246 -17.56 19.40 -0.54
C THR A 246 -17.28 17.92 -0.81
N LYS A 247 -18.33 17.11 -0.93
CA LYS A 247 -18.20 15.69 -1.28
C LYS A 247 -17.61 15.47 -2.66
N THR A 248 -17.90 16.34 -3.62
CA THR A 248 -17.33 16.27 -4.97
C THR A 248 -15.85 16.63 -4.98
N VAL A 249 -15.48 17.70 -4.28
CA VAL A 249 -14.06 18.15 -4.14
C VAL A 249 -13.23 17.08 -3.42
N GLU A 250 -13.74 16.54 -2.31
CA GLU A 250 -13.11 15.42 -1.61
C GLU A 250 -12.91 14.20 -2.52
N SER A 251 -13.93 13.88 -3.32
CA SER A 251 -13.85 12.77 -4.28
C SER A 251 -12.81 13.00 -5.35
N ALA A 252 -12.73 14.22 -5.89
CA ALA A 252 -11.75 14.58 -6.90
C ALA A 252 -10.32 14.47 -6.36
N ALA A 253 -10.09 14.88 -5.09
CA ALA A 253 -8.80 14.71 -4.44
C ALA A 253 -8.40 13.23 -4.28
N PHE A 254 -9.36 12.35 -3.97
CA PHE A 254 -9.11 10.90 -3.90
C PHE A 254 -8.83 10.27 -5.26
N ILE A 255 -9.49 10.74 -6.32
CA ILE A 255 -9.28 10.24 -7.69
C ILE A 255 -7.84 10.49 -8.14
N SER A 256 -7.25 11.63 -7.79
CA SER A 256 -5.85 11.92 -8.15
C SER A 256 -4.85 10.91 -7.58
N HIS A 257 -5.14 10.32 -6.42
CA HIS A 257 -4.32 9.27 -5.80
C HIS A 257 -4.44 7.91 -6.52
N ALA A 258 -5.52 7.70 -7.26
CA ALA A 258 -5.75 6.47 -8.03
C ALA A 258 -4.98 6.43 -9.37
N LEU A 259 -4.49 7.57 -9.83
CA LEU A 259 -3.76 7.63 -11.09
C LEU A 259 -2.38 6.98 -10.95
N PRO A 260 -2.07 5.94 -11.76
CA PRO A 260 -0.76 5.31 -11.72
C PRO A 260 0.35 6.31 -12.07
N GLY A 261 1.41 6.34 -11.26
CA GLY A 261 2.51 7.30 -11.43
C GLY A 261 3.15 7.27 -12.82
N VAL A 262 3.22 6.09 -13.45
CA VAL A 262 3.74 5.93 -14.82
C VAL A 262 2.87 6.67 -15.83
N VAL A 263 1.54 6.62 -15.70
CA VAL A 263 0.61 7.32 -16.60
C VAL A 263 0.76 8.82 -16.44
N VAL A 264 0.80 9.31 -15.20
CA VAL A 264 0.98 10.74 -14.91
C VAL A 264 2.34 11.22 -15.42
N GLY A 265 3.42 10.49 -15.13
CA GLY A 265 4.77 10.84 -15.56
C GLY A 265 4.91 10.91 -17.08
N LEU A 266 4.41 9.91 -17.81
CA LEU A 266 4.44 9.91 -19.28
C LEU A 266 3.59 11.02 -19.89
N SER A 267 2.43 11.32 -19.31
CA SER A 267 1.55 12.42 -19.74
C SER A 267 2.24 13.78 -19.56
N LEU A 268 2.92 14.00 -18.44
CA LEU A 268 3.68 15.24 -18.18
C LEU A 268 4.89 15.37 -19.11
N VAL A 269 5.60 14.29 -19.38
CA VAL A 269 6.71 14.30 -20.37
C VAL A 269 6.18 14.65 -21.75
N TYR A 270 5.06 14.06 -22.16
CA TYR A 270 4.43 14.39 -23.45
C TYR A 270 4.02 15.86 -23.53
N LEU A 271 3.35 16.37 -22.49
CA LEU A 271 2.95 17.78 -22.43
C LEU A 271 4.17 18.72 -22.52
N GLY A 272 5.24 18.43 -21.77
CA GLY A 272 6.46 19.24 -21.77
C GLY A 272 7.24 19.21 -23.08
N LEU A 273 7.08 18.15 -23.88
CA LEU A 273 7.69 18.08 -25.23
C LEU A 273 6.82 18.70 -26.33
N SER A 274 5.54 18.97 -26.04
CA SER A 274 4.58 19.56 -27.00
C SER A 274 4.42 21.07 -26.82
N LEU A 275 4.95 21.64 -25.74
CA LEU A 275 5.04 23.08 -25.47
C LEU A 275 6.37 23.65 -25.95
#